data_1c7ff9908acb63786ff7e023700eae71
#
_entry.id   1c7ff9908acb63786ff7e023700eae71
#
_cell.length_a   1.000
_cell.length_b   1.000
_cell.length_c   1.000
_cell.angle_alpha   90.00
_cell.angle_beta   90.00
_cell.angle_gamma   90.00
#
_symmetry.space_group_name_H-M   'P 1'
#
loop_
_entity.id
_entity.type
_entity.pdbx_description
1 polymer ?
#
loop_
_entity_poly.entity_id
_entity_poly.type
_entity_poly.pdbx_seq_one_letter_code
_entity_poly.pdbx_strand_id
1 'polypeptide(L)'
;MHMLSVAFTGHRPESLPCGSNVDSDAYFNLQTLVWKEIIRYIDAGCKTFYCGAARGADIMCGEIILAEKATGHADVQLICAIPFKEQSHSWEDSWKMRYYDLLRDSDRIIQLCDNYQRGCYHIRNRYMVEHCDKYDVTKEK
;
A
#
# COMPACT_ATOMS: atom_id res chain seq x y z
N MET A 1 25.35 3.58 -6.83
CA MET A 1 24.28 4.38 -6.22
C MET A 1 23.22 3.43 -5.68
N HIS A 2 22.94 3.56 -4.39
CA HIS A 2 22.02 2.66 -3.73
C HIS A 2 20.58 3.09 -4.01
N MET A 3 19.78 2.18 -4.61
CA MET A 3 18.37 2.49 -4.87
C MET A 3 17.57 2.16 -3.62
N LEU A 4 16.98 3.19 -3.00
CA LEU A 4 16.14 3.01 -1.83
C LEU A 4 14.82 2.36 -2.21
N SER A 5 14.40 1.38 -1.43
CA SER A 5 13.05 0.81 -1.52
C SER A 5 12.34 0.93 -0.17
N VAL A 6 11.04 1.17 -0.23
CA VAL A 6 10.23 1.42 0.96
C VAL A 6 9.00 0.52 0.92
N ALA A 7 8.66 -0.10 2.04
CA ALA A 7 7.43 -0.84 2.21
C ALA A 7 6.51 -0.08 3.17
N PHE A 8 5.26 0.07 2.80
CA PHE A 8 4.25 0.68 3.65
C PHE A 8 3.34 -0.38 4.26
N THR A 9 3.05 -0.22 5.53
CA THR A 9 2.00 -0.93 6.22
C THR A 9 1.12 0.09 6.95
N GLY A 10 -0.15 -0.22 7.14
CA GLY A 10 -1.04 0.72 7.78
C GLY A 10 -2.26 0.05 8.38
N HIS A 11 -3.12 0.86 8.94
CA HIS A 11 -4.32 0.40 9.61
C HIS A 11 -5.44 0.10 8.61
N ARG A 12 -6.28 -0.88 8.95
CA ARG A 12 -7.53 -1.14 8.25
C ARG A 12 -8.49 0.04 8.45
N PRO A 13 -9.53 0.17 7.59
CA PRO A 13 -10.45 1.32 7.71
C PRO A 13 -11.02 1.50 9.11
N GLU A 14 -11.35 0.41 9.80
CA GLU A 14 -11.94 0.45 11.15
C GLU A 14 -11.00 1.06 12.19
N SER A 15 -9.69 1.02 11.93
CA SER A 15 -8.66 1.52 12.85
C SER A 15 -8.10 2.87 12.43
N LEU A 16 -8.60 3.45 11.34
CA LEU A 16 -8.19 4.77 10.90
C LEU A 16 -8.92 5.86 11.70
N PRO A 17 -8.35 7.06 11.82
CA PRO A 17 -9.01 8.17 12.53
C PRO A 17 -10.38 8.51 11.95
N CYS A 18 -10.55 8.33 10.65
CA CYS A 18 -11.82 8.58 9.94
C CYS A 18 -12.74 7.35 9.93
N GLY A 19 -12.30 6.22 10.50
CA GLY A 19 -13.01 4.96 10.36
C GLY A 19 -13.10 4.56 8.89
N SER A 20 -14.27 4.07 8.48
CA SER A 20 -14.50 3.64 7.09
C SER A 20 -14.97 4.78 6.18
N ASN A 21 -15.09 6.01 6.67
CA ASN A 21 -15.60 7.12 5.88
C ASN A 21 -14.51 7.78 5.05
N VAL A 22 -14.38 7.34 3.78
CA VAL A 22 -13.38 7.85 2.85
C VAL A 22 -13.69 9.24 2.31
N ASP A 23 -14.89 9.77 2.57
CA ASP A 23 -15.29 11.11 2.15
C ASP A 23 -15.08 12.15 3.26
N SER A 24 -14.58 11.74 4.42
CA SER A 24 -14.38 12.64 5.55
C SER A 24 -13.13 13.51 5.38
N ASP A 25 -13.13 14.65 6.08
CA ASP A 25 -11.95 15.51 6.16
C ASP A 25 -10.76 14.78 6.79
N ALA A 26 -11.04 13.90 7.77
CA ALA A 26 -9.99 13.12 8.41
C ALA A 26 -9.29 12.19 7.43
N TYR A 27 -10.03 11.57 6.51
CA TYR A 27 -9.44 10.72 5.47
C TYR A 27 -8.61 11.57 4.51
N PHE A 28 -9.13 12.70 4.07
CA PHE A 28 -8.41 13.63 3.20
C PHE A 28 -7.11 14.11 3.85
N ASN A 29 -7.15 14.45 5.13
CA ASN A 29 -5.97 14.87 5.86
C ASN A 29 -4.92 13.76 5.93
N LEU A 30 -5.35 12.53 6.17
CA LEU A 30 -4.45 11.37 6.18
C LEU A 30 -3.83 11.15 4.80
N GLN A 31 -4.62 11.24 3.73
CA GLN A 31 -4.10 11.17 2.36
C GLN A 31 -3.01 12.21 2.11
N THR A 32 -3.24 13.44 2.55
CA THR A 32 -2.28 14.53 2.38
C THR A 32 -0.95 14.23 3.09
N LEU A 33 -1.03 13.75 4.32
CA LEU A 33 0.17 13.39 5.10
C LEU A 33 0.95 12.25 4.42
N VAL A 34 0.24 11.22 3.98
CA VAL A 34 0.85 10.07 3.29
C VAL A 34 1.48 10.53 1.97
N TRP A 35 0.79 11.39 1.23
CA TRP A 35 1.31 11.91 -0.04
C TRP A 35 2.61 12.66 0.15
N LYS A 36 2.69 13.54 1.15
CA LYS A 36 3.92 14.26 1.49
C LYS A 36 5.06 13.30 1.81
N GLU A 37 4.76 12.25 2.56
CA GLU A 37 5.76 11.24 2.94
C GLU A 37 6.27 10.49 1.71
N ILE A 38 5.39 10.11 0.80
CA ILE A 38 5.76 9.40 -0.43
C ILE A 38 6.65 10.30 -1.31
N ILE A 39 6.29 11.57 -1.47
CA ILE A 39 7.10 12.52 -2.23
C ILE A 39 8.49 12.66 -1.60
N ARG A 40 8.55 12.73 -0.28
CA ARG A 40 9.83 12.83 0.42
C ARG A 40 10.73 11.63 0.11
N TYR A 41 10.18 10.42 0.08
CA TYR A 41 10.94 9.23 -0.30
C TYR A 41 11.38 9.27 -1.76
N ILE A 42 10.51 9.69 -2.67
CA ILE A 42 10.86 9.82 -4.09
C ILE A 42 11.99 10.82 -4.26
N ASP A 43 11.91 11.98 -3.61
CA ASP A 43 12.95 13.01 -3.67
C ASP A 43 14.27 12.52 -3.08
N ALA A 44 14.21 11.60 -2.12
CA ALA A 44 15.41 10.99 -1.55
C ALA A 44 15.99 9.85 -2.41
N GLY A 45 15.38 9.57 -3.55
CA GLY A 45 15.90 8.57 -4.51
C GLY A 45 15.18 7.24 -4.50
N CYS A 46 14.06 7.11 -3.78
CA CYS A 46 13.31 5.86 -3.75
C CYS A 46 12.69 5.57 -5.12
N LYS A 47 12.91 4.36 -5.63
CA LYS A 47 12.39 3.92 -6.92
C LYS A 47 11.41 2.75 -6.81
N THR A 48 11.40 2.06 -5.69
CA THR A 48 10.57 0.86 -5.52
C THR A 48 9.79 0.96 -4.22
N PHE A 49 8.47 0.77 -4.33
CA PHE A 49 7.58 0.75 -3.19
C PHE A 49 6.87 -0.60 -3.10
N TYR A 50 6.79 -1.14 -1.90
CA TYR A 50 6.06 -2.36 -1.60
C TYR A 50 4.81 -2.02 -0.82
N CYS A 51 3.69 -2.65 -1.18
CA CYS A 51 2.39 -2.40 -0.58
C CYS A 51 1.69 -3.74 -0.35
N GLY A 52 1.07 -3.92 0.83
CA GLY A 52 0.35 -5.15 1.16
C GLY A 52 -1.04 -5.22 0.54
N ALA A 53 -1.51 -4.14 -0.05
CA ALA A 53 -2.81 -4.05 -0.70
C ALA A 53 -4.00 -4.42 0.20
N ALA A 54 -3.85 -4.34 1.52
CA ALA A 54 -4.97 -4.49 2.44
C ALA A 54 -5.85 -3.25 2.37
N ARG A 55 -7.15 -3.41 2.61
CA ARG A 55 -8.04 -2.25 2.61
C ARG A 55 -7.63 -1.27 3.70
N GLY A 56 -7.87 0.01 3.44
CA GLY A 56 -7.47 1.08 4.33
C GLY A 56 -6.20 1.77 3.85
N ALA A 57 -5.26 2.01 4.74
CA ALA A 57 -4.06 2.79 4.45
C ALA A 57 -3.19 2.15 3.37
N ASP A 58 -3.11 0.82 3.30
CA ASP A 58 -2.30 0.14 2.30
C ASP A 58 -2.74 0.50 0.88
N ILE A 59 -4.04 0.35 0.59
CA ILE A 59 -4.58 0.67 -0.73
C ILE A 59 -4.41 2.16 -1.03
N MET A 60 -4.69 3.00 -0.06
CA MET A 60 -4.50 4.45 -0.21
C MET A 60 -3.05 4.79 -0.59
N CYS A 61 -2.07 4.20 0.08
CA CYS A 61 -0.65 4.41 -0.23
C CYS A 61 -0.34 3.98 -1.66
N GLY A 62 -0.80 2.80 -2.05
CA GLY A 62 -0.57 2.29 -3.40
C GLY A 62 -1.17 3.19 -4.47
N GLU A 63 -2.38 3.68 -4.25
CA GLU A 63 -3.06 4.59 -5.18
C GLU A 63 -2.26 5.90 -5.35
N ILE A 64 -1.75 6.44 -4.26
CA ILE A 64 -0.93 7.66 -4.30
C ILE A 64 0.36 7.43 -5.09
N ILE A 65 1.01 6.30 -4.86
CA ILE A 65 2.25 5.95 -5.58
C ILE A 65 1.96 5.85 -7.08
N LEU A 66 0.87 5.21 -7.47
CA LEU A 66 0.48 5.11 -8.88
C LEU A 66 0.16 6.47 -9.48
N ALA A 67 -0.47 7.37 -8.71
CA ALA A 67 -0.76 8.72 -9.17
C ALA A 67 0.53 9.50 -9.42
N GLU A 68 1.53 9.39 -8.55
CA GLU A 68 2.82 10.04 -8.74
C GLU A 68 3.56 9.46 -9.94
N LYS A 69 3.49 8.15 -10.12
CA LYS A 69 4.07 7.49 -11.31
C LYS A 69 3.48 8.05 -12.60
N ALA A 70 2.16 8.26 -12.62
CA ALA A 70 1.47 8.74 -13.81
C ALA A 70 1.72 10.22 -14.10
N THR A 71 2.09 11.03 -13.10
CA THR A 71 2.14 12.48 -13.23
C THR A 71 3.55 13.08 -13.22
N GLY A 72 4.60 12.29 -13.23
CA GLY A 72 5.93 12.85 -13.32
C GLY A 72 7.06 11.95 -12.83
N HIS A 73 6.73 10.81 -12.23
CA HIS A 73 7.74 9.89 -11.68
C HIS A 73 7.60 8.51 -12.33
N ALA A 74 7.73 8.45 -13.65
CA ALA A 74 7.47 7.24 -14.45
C ALA A 74 8.42 6.08 -14.11
N ASP A 75 9.56 6.36 -13.51
CA ASP A 75 10.55 5.35 -13.12
C ASP A 75 10.27 4.72 -11.74
N VAL A 76 9.27 5.22 -11.02
CA VAL A 76 8.84 4.64 -9.74
C VAL A 76 8.06 3.35 -10.01
N GLN A 77 8.30 2.32 -9.21
CA GLN A 77 7.60 1.04 -9.33
C GLN A 77 6.84 0.70 -8.06
N LEU A 78 5.64 0.16 -8.24
CA LEU A 78 4.82 -0.35 -7.15
C LEU A 78 4.73 -1.87 -7.25
N ILE A 79 5.12 -2.54 -6.16
CA ILE A 79 5.00 -3.99 -6.03
C ILE A 79 3.98 -4.27 -4.95
N CYS A 80 2.91 -5.00 -5.30
CA CYS A 80 1.90 -5.41 -4.34
C CYS A 80 2.21 -6.82 -3.85
N ALA A 81 2.42 -6.97 -2.55
CA ALA A 81 2.65 -8.26 -1.91
C ALA A 81 1.34 -8.68 -1.23
N ILE A 82 0.64 -9.66 -1.79
CA ILE A 82 -0.65 -10.08 -1.27
C ILE A 82 -0.51 -11.39 -0.50
N PRO A 83 -1.24 -11.54 0.63
CA PRO A 83 -1.10 -12.73 1.47
C PRO A 83 -1.65 -13.99 0.81
N PHE A 84 -2.79 -13.87 0.10
CA PHE A 84 -3.41 -14.96 -0.64
C PHE A 84 -4.38 -14.40 -1.67
N LYS A 85 -4.75 -15.22 -2.65
CA LYS A 85 -5.51 -14.76 -3.83
C LYS A 85 -6.85 -14.13 -3.47
N GLU A 86 -7.57 -14.65 -2.49
CA GLU A 86 -8.92 -14.24 -2.14
C GLU A 86 -8.96 -13.23 -0.98
N GLN A 87 -7.89 -12.46 -0.78
CA GLN A 87 -7.83 -11.56 0.39
C GLN A 87 -8.98 -10.56 0.44
N SER A 88 -9.52 -10.14 -0.71
CA SER A 88 -10.61 -9.16 -0.76
C SER A 88 -12.00 -9.75 -0.70
N HIS A 89 -12.12 -11.08 -0.59
CA HIS A 89 -13.40 -11.80 -0.78
C HIS A 89 -14.54 -11.25 0.08
N SER A 90 -14.26 -10.91 1.33
CA SER A 90 -15.29 -10.44 2.28
C SER A 90 -15.40 -8.93 2.40
N TRP A 91 -14.69 -8.18 1.57
CA TRP A 91 -14.69 -6.72 1.67
C TRP A 91 -15.93 -6.10 1.02
N GLU A 92 -16.21 -4.85 1.38
CA GLU A 92 -17.23 -4.04 0.74
C GLU A 92 -16.88 -3.84 -0.75
N ASP A 93 -17.90 -3.70 -1.61
CA ASP A 93 -17.68 -3.59 -3.07
C ASP A 93 -16.79 -2.42 -3.45
N SER A 94 -16.90 -1.28 -2.76
CA SER A 94 -16.06 -0.12 -3.04
C SER A 94 -14.59 -0.42 -2.81
N TRP A 95 -14.25 -1.13 -1.73
CA TRP A 95 -12.87 -1.52 -1.44
C TRP A 95 -12.38 -2.61 -2.39
N LYS A 96 -13.24 -3.55 -2.77
CA LYS A 96 -12.87 -4.56 -3.79
C LYS A 96 -12.49 -3.91 -5.10
N MET A 97 -13.27 -2.93 -5.55
CA MET A 97 -13.00 -2.22 -6.80
C MET A 97 -11.65 -1.52 -6.76
N ARG A 98 -11.38 -0.79 -5.69
CA ARG A 98 -10.09 -0.13 -5.49
C ARG A 98 -8.93 -1.13 -5.45
N TYR A 99 -9.13 -2.27 -4.82
CA TYR A 99 -8.15 -3.34 -4.75
C TYR A 99 -7.80 -3.88 -6.14
N TYR A 100 -8.82 -4.25 -6.92
CA TYR A 100 -8.57 -4.79 -8.26
C TYR A 100 -7.94 -3.76 -9.19
N ASP A 101 -8.35 -2.50 -9.10
CA ASP A 101 -7.73 -1.43 -9.88
C ASP A 101 -6.26 -1.26 -9.50
N LEU A 102 -5.96 -1.30 -8.20
CA LEU A 102 -4.58 -1.20 -7.72
C LEU A 102 -3.71 -2.35 -8.25
N LEU A 103 -4.20 -3.58 -8.16
CA LEU A 103 -3.45 -4.74 -8.65
C LEU A 103 -3.22 -4.66 -10.15
N ARG A 104 -4.26 -4.27 -10.91
CA ARG A 104 -4.16 -4.15 -12.37
C ARG A 104 -3.07 -3.14 -12.76
N ASP A 105 -2.99 -2.02 -12.06
CA ASP A 105 -2.11 -0.93 -12.41
C ASP A 105 -0.73 -1.01 -11.76
N SER A 106 -0.52 -1.93 -10.82
CA SER A 106 0.78 -2.15 -10.19
C SER A 106 1.78 -2.75 -11.18
N ASP A 107 3.05 -2.55 -10.89
CA ASP A 107 4.12 -3.07 -11.77
C ASP A 107 4.33 -4.57 -11.57
N ARG A 108 4.08 -5.07 -10.36
CA ARG A 108 4.29 -6.47 -10.03
C ARG A 108 3.40 -6.89 -8.87
N ILE A 109 2.95 -8.14 -8.92
CA ILE A 109 2.17 -8.75 -7.83
C ILE A 109 2.95 -9.96 -7.32
N ILE A 110 3.18 -10.01 -6.00
CA ILE A 110 3.78 -11.16 -5.33
C ILE A 110 2.71 -11.79 -4.46
N GLN A 111 2.30 -13.02 -4.77
CA GLN A 111 1.32 -13.75 -3.98
C GLN A 111 2.06 -14.76 -3.10
N LEU A 112 1.92 -14.63 -1.78
CA LEU A 112 2.71 -15.42 -0.84
C LEU A 112 2.13 -16.81 -0.57
N CYS A 113 0.80 -16.91 -0.53
CA CYS A 113 0.10 -18.18 -0.31
C CYS A 113 -1.02 -18.36 -1.33
N ASP A 114 -1.33 -19.60 -1.71
CA ASP A 114 -2.41 -19.85 -2.67
C ASP A 114 -3.78 -19.55 -2.07
N ASN A 115 -3.98 -20.02 -0.84
CA ASN A 115 -5.24 -19.86 -0.11
C ASN A 115 -4.96 -19.33 1.28
N TYR A 116 -6.02 -18.85 1.96
CA TYR A 116 -5.90 -18.42 3.33
C TYR A 116 -5.34 -19.57 4.19
N GLN A 117 -4.34 -19.24 4.99
CA GLN A 117 -3.82 -20.10 6.03
C GLN A 117 -3.42 -19.24 7.22
N ARG A 118 -3.40 -19.84 8.40
CA ARG A 118 -3.01 -19.14 9.60
C ARG A 118 -1.61 -18.56 9.43
N GLY A 119 -1.44 -17.28 9.73
CA GLY A 119 -0.15 -16.61 9.63
C GLY A 119 0.18 -16.03 8.26
N CYS A 120 -0.71 -16.16 7.25
CA CYS A 120 -0.43 -15.68 5.91
C CYS A 120 -0.14 -14.17 5.86
N TYR A 121 -0.80 -13.38 6.71
CA TYR A 121 -0.54 -11.95 6.80
C TYR A 121 0.86 -11.66 7.35
N HIS A 122 1.31 -12.45 8.30
CA HIS A 122 2.68 -12.33 8.84
C HIS A 122 3.72 -12.72 7.79
N ILE A 123 3.43 -13.73 7.00
CA ILE A 123 4.30 -14.14 5.88
C ILE A 123 4.44 -12.98 4.88
N ARG A 124 3.32 -12.33 4.51
CA ARG A 124 3.33 -11.18 3.63
C ARG A 124 4.13 -10.03 4.21
N ASN A 125 3.90 -9.71 5.49
CA ASN A 125 4.62 -8.62 6.14
C ASN A 125 6.12 -8.90 6.23
N ARG A 126 6.49 -10.13 6.54
CA ARG A 126 7.90 -10.54 6.57
C ARG A 126 8.55 -10.38 5.20
N TYR A 127 7.85 -10.78 4.14
CA TYR A 127 8.35 -10.61 2.77
C TYR A 127 8.70 -9.14 2.52
N MET A 128 7.79 -8.23 2.86
CA MET A 128 8.02 -6.80 2.64
C MET A 128 9.20 -6.28 3.45
N VAL A 129 9.30 -6.66 4.73
CA VAL A 129 10.40 -6.24 5.60
C VAL A 129 11.75 -6.74 5.06
N GLU A 130 11.80 -7.98 4.58
CA GLU A 130 13.05 -8.58 4.10
C GLU A 130 13.50 -8.02 2.75
N HIS A 131 12.57 -7.49 1.94
CA HIS A 131 12.86 -7.04 0.59
C HIS A 131 12.97 -5.53 0.44
N CYS A 132 12.64 -4.76 1.47
CA CYS A 132 12.72 -3.30 1.42
C CYS A 132 13.90 -2.78 2.24
N ASP A 133 14.36 -1.59 1.88
CA ASP A 133 15.39 -0.89 2.66
C ASP A 133 14.80 -0.19 3.88
N LYS A 134 13.56 0.27 3.77
CA LYS A 134 12.86 0.95 4.86
C LYS A 134 11.42 0.49 4.96
N TYR A 135 10.99 0.17 6.18
CA TYR A 135 9.63 -0.26 6.47
C TYR A 135 8.93 0.86 7.25
N ASP A 136 7.89 1.42 6.64
CA ASP A 136 7.15 2.55 7.20
C ASP A 136 5.75 2.12 7.62
N VAL A 137 5.37 2.47 8.85
CA VAL A 137 4.04 2.21 9.38
C VAL A 137 3.25 3.51 9.33
N THR A 138 2.16 3.50 8.56
CA THR A 138 1.25 4.65 8.49
C THR A 138 0.46 4.72 9.78
N LYS A 139 0.77 5.70 10.59
CA LYS A 139 0.15 5.88 11.91
C LYS A 139 -0.60 7.19 11.99
N GLU A 140 -1.64 7.19 12.78
CA GLU A 140 -2.30 8.40 13.24
C GLU A 140 -1.36 9.20 14.13
N LYS A 141 -1.35 10.49 13.93
CA LYS A 141 -0.68 11.44 14.80
C LYS A 141 -1.68 12.35 15.46
#